data_c196c30181aff6a0fc7d63b0615d148c
#
_entry.id   c196c30181aff6a0fc7d63b0615d148c
#
_cell.length_a   1.000
_cell.length_b   1.000
_cell.length_c   1.000
_cell.angle_alpha   90.00
_cell.angle_beta   90.00
_cell.angle_gamma   90.00
#
_symmetry.space_group_name_H-M   'P 1'
#
loop_
_entity.id
_entity.type
_entity.pdbx_description
1 polymer ?
#
loop_
_entity_poly.entity_id
_entity_poly.type
_entity_poly.pdbx_seq_one_letter_code
_entity_poly.pdbx_strand_id
1 'polypeptide(L)'
;QEIKTLEAVRNPNVNYRHSVVSNNFEKIPGMPIAYWVSKRIIDIIEQSQKMGDVVEAKQGCATANNNKYLRLWHEVEFDKIGFNYVSNYDAKHSNKIWFPYNKGGSFRKWYGNREFVVFWKRGGIDLFNDPKAVVRNSGYYFKESVSWSDVTSSKNSFRYYNKGFIFDSTGHSVFPNKNISANKLLAVCNNKFFEMMI
;
A
#
# COMPACT_ATOMS: atom_id res chain seq x y z
N GLN A 1 3.96 -25.58 22.55
CA GLN A 1 5.06 -24.60 22.47
C GLN A 1 6.04 -24.78 23.62
N GLU A 2 5.57 -24.88 24.86
CA GLU A 2 6.37 -25.05 26.08
C GLU A 2 7.31 -26.26 26.06
N ILE A 3 6.80 -27.41 25.63
CA ILE A 3 7.59 -28.66 25.54
C ILE A 3 8.79 -28.49 24.59
N LYS A 4 8.59 -27.91 23.43
CA LYS A 4 9.68 -27.63 22.46
C LYS A 4 10.70 -26.64 23.00
N THR A 5 10.26 -25.64 23.75
CA THR A 5 11.15 -24.67 24.40
C THR A 5 12.04 -25.35 25.44
N LEU A 6 11.47 -26.17 26.30
CA LEU A 6 12.22 -26.94 27.31
C LEU A 6 13.21 -27.91 26.68
N GLU A 7 12.82 -28.58 25.60
CA GLU A 7 13.69 -29.47 24.85
C GLU A 7 14.86 -28.71 24.22
N ALA A 8 14.60 -27.53 23.59
CA ALA A 8 15.65 -26.71 23.01
C ALA A 8 16.64 -26.15 24.03
N VAL A 9 16.20 -25.91 25.26
CA VAL A 9 17.10 -25.50 26.36
C VAL A 9 18.00 -26.66 26.77
N ARG A 10 17.47 -27.89 26.87
CA ARG A 10 18.19 -29.10 27.33
C ARG A 10 19.07 -29.73 26.26
N ASN A 11 18.67 -29.65 25.00
CA ASN A 11 19.38 -30.26 23.86
C ASN A 11 19.74 -29.17 22.83
N PRO A 12 20.99 -28.73 22.77
CA PRO A 12 21.44 -27.71 21.81
C PRO A 12 21.39 -28.15 20.34
N ASN A 13 21.23 -29.46 20.07
CA ASN A 13 21.30 -29.99 18.71
C ASN A 13 19.93 -30.12 18.02
N VAL A 14 18.84 -29.67 18.66
CA VAL A 14 17.52 -29.67 17.99
C VAL A 14 17.50 -28.63 16.84
N ASN A 15 16.87 -29.01 15.73
CA ASN A 15 16.86 -28.23 14.49
C ASN A 15 16.05 -26.91 14.55
N TYR A 16 15.27 -26.70 15.60
CA TYR A 16 14.49 -25.49 15.84
C TYR A 16 15.14 -24.57 16.91
N ARG A 17 16.34 -24.88 17.39
CA ARG A 17 17.16 -24.00 18.21
C ARG A 17 18.05 -23.16 17.30
N HIS A 18 17.96 -21.85 17.41
CA HIS A 18 18.78 -20.91 16.65
C HIS A 18 19.72 -20.16 17.60
N SER A 19 20.97 -20.03 17.19
CA SER A 19 21.97 -19.21 17.86
C SER A 19 22.43 -18.15 16.87
N VAL A 20 22.18 -16.89 17.19
CA VAL A 20 22.43 -15.76 16.29
C VAL A 20 23.16 -14.64 17.04
N VAL A 21 24.10 -14.01 16.39
CA VAL A 21 24.80 -12.83 16.93
C VAL A 21 23.87 -11.61 16.77
N SER A 22 23.70 -10.83 17.85
CA SER A 22 22.80 -9.67 17.89
C SER A 22 23.06 -8.65 16.78
N ASN A 23 24.31 -8.42 16.40
CA ASN A 23 24.70 -7.50 15.34
C ASN A 23 24.08 -7.85 13.96
N ASN A 24 23.65 -9.11 13.75
CA ASN A 24 22.98 -9.48 12.50
C ASN A 24 21.57 -8.86 12.37
N PHE A 25 20.93 -8.53 13.49
CA PHE A 25 19.60 -7.88 13.46
C PHE A 25 19.71 -6.41 13.01
N GLU A 26 20.81 -5.74 13.32
CA GLU A 26 21.05 -4.34 12.90
C GLU A 26 21.19 -4.19 11.38
N LYS A 27 21.56 -5.27 10.68
CA LYS A 27 21.72 -5.30 9.23
C LYS A 27 20.38 -5.30 8.46
N ILE A 28 19.29 -5.65 9.13
CA ILE A 28 17.95 -5.69 8.54
C ILE A 28 17.21 -4.39 8.90
N PRO A 29 16.67 -3.63 7.91
CA PRO A 29 15.90 -2.42 8.18
C PRO A 29 14.76 -2.67 9.17
N GLY A 30 14.68 -1.82 10.22
CA GLY A 30 13.71 -2.02 11.29
C GLY A 30 14.17 -2.95 12.42
N MET A 31 15.37 -3.52 12.32
CA MET A 31 16.00 -4.39 13.33
C MET A 31 15.09 -5.51 13.88
N PRO A 32 14.34 -6.24 13.03
CA PRO A 32 13.50 -7.33 13.50
C PRO A 32 14.36 -8.46 14.07
N ILE A 33 13.86 -9.17 15.09
CA ILE A 33 14.52 -10.36 15.65
C ILE A 33 14.30 -11.54 14.67
N ALA A 34 14.92 -11.48 13.52
CA ALA A 34 14.75 -12.43 12.41
C ALA A 34 15.81 -13.56 12.45
N TYR A 35 15.82 -14.35 13.53
CA TYR A 35 16.81 -15.42 13.76
C TYR A 35 16.76 -16.56 12.71
N TRP A 36 15.68 -16.66 11.95
CA TRP A 36 15.49 -17.67 10.89
C TRP A 36 16.06 -17.25 9.54
N VAL A 37 16.47 -15.99 9.39
CA VAL A 37 16.99 -15.46 8.13
C VAL A 37 18.43 -15.95 7.91
N SER A 38 18.71 -16.53 6.74
CA SER A 38 20.04 -16.98 6.41
C SER A 38 21.02 -15.82 6.21
N LYS A 39 22.31 -16.06 6.49
CA LYS A 39 23.37 -15.06 6.25
C LYS A 39 23.33 -14.52 4.82
N ARG A 40 23.11 -15.37 3.82
CA ARG A 40 22.98 -14.95 2.41
C ARG A 40 21.87 -13.92 2.18
N ILE A 41 20.73 -14.08 2.85
CA ILE A 41 19.63 -13.11 2.74
C ILE A 41 20.02 -11.80 3.42
N ILE A 42 20.68 -11.86 4.57
CA ILE A 42 21.17 -10.66 5.27
C ILE A 42 22.17 -9.90 4.36
N ASP A 43 23.12 -10.60 3.75
CA ASP A 43 24.10 -10.01 2.84
C ASP A 43 23.43 -9.35 1.60
N ILE A 44 22.38 -9.98 1.06
CA ILE A 44 21.57 -9.42 -0.04
C ILE A 44 20.87 -8.14 0.42
N ILE A 45 20.22 -8.13 1.58
CA ILE A 45 19.52 -6.96 2.10
C ILE A 45 20.50 -5.80 2.34
N GLU A 46 21.67 -6.09 2.90
CA GLU A 46 22.71 -5.11 3.21
C GLU A 46 23.27 -4.44 1.93
N GLN A 47 23.42 -5.21 0.85
CA GLN A 47 23.97 -4.75 -0.44
C GLN A 47 22.89 -4.20 -1.39
N SER A 48 21.62 -4.43 -1.11
CA SER A 48 20.53 -4.04 -2.00
C SER A 48 20.10 -2.59 -1.77
N GLN A 49 19.60 -1.96 -2.84
CA GLN A 49 18.92 -0.66 -2.75
C GLN A 49 17.67 -0.78 -1.91
N LYS A 50 17.49 0.14 -0.97
CA LYS A 50 16.32 0.15 -0.10
C LYS A 50 15.08 0.60 -0.86
N MET A 51 13.92 0.03 -0.51
CA MET A 51 12.65 0.40 -1.12
C MET A 51 12.37 1.91 -1.00
N GLY A 52 12.69 2.51 0.17
CA GLY A 52 12.52 3.95 0.39
C GLY A 52 13.33 4.86 -0.51
N ASP A 53 14.38 4.34 -1.18
CA ASP A 53 15.19 5.13 -2.12
C ASP A 53 14.54 5.22 -3.51
N VAL A 54 13.60 4.33 -3.80
CA VAL A 54 12.98 4.21 -5.13
C VAL A 54 11.48 4.48 -5.16
N VAL A 55 10.83 4.54 -3.99
CA VAL A 55 9.38 4.82 -3.89
C VAL A 55 9.06 5.74 -2.72
N GLU A 56 7.93 6.41 -2.82
CA GLU A 56 7.31 7.16 -1.72
C GLU A 56 5.99 6.49 -1.32
N ALA A 57 5.91 6.01 -0.08
CA ALA A 57 4.66 5.49 0.48
C ALA A 57 3.82 6.63 1.06
N LYS A 58 2.55 6.67 0.70
CA LYS A 58 1.61 7.71 1.14
C LYS A 58 0.28 7.12 1.60
N GLN A 59 -0.26 7.72 2.65
CA GLN A 59 -1.63 7.51 3.11
C GLN A 59 -2.53 8.57 2.49
N GLY A 60 -3.71 8.17 2.03
CA GLY A 60 -4.64 9.05 1.33
C GLY A 60 -5.71 9.70 2.21
N CYS A 61 -6.88 9.89 1.63
CA CYS A 61 -8.02 10.57 2.24
C CYS A 61 -8.82 9.63 3.16
N ALA A 62 -9.14 10.09 4.36
CA ALA A 62 -10.18 9.49 5.21
C ALA A 62 -11.45 10.34 5.10
N THR A 63 -12.51 9.80 4.51
CA THR A 63 -13.77 10.54 4.28
C THR A 63 -14.57 10.74 5.56
N ALA A 64 -14.31 9.94 6.61
CA ALA A 64 -15.08 9.84 7.86
C ALA A 64 -16.58 9.53 7.69
N ASN A 65 -17.15 9.73 6.51
CA ASN A 65 -18.53 9.41 6.18
C ASN A 65 -18.64 8.84 4.75
N ASN A 66 -18.46 7.53 4.65
CA ASN A 66 -18.52 6.84 3.35
C ASN A 66 -19.89 6.97 2.69
N ASN A 67 -20.98 6.94 3.45
CA ASN A 67 -22.34 7.07 2.91
C ASN A 67 -22.58 8.44 2.26
N LYS A 68 -21.90 9.48 2.72
CA LYS A 68 -21.97 10.82 2.12
C LYS A 68 -21.08 10.94 0.87
N TYR A 69 -19.87 10.42 0.93
CA TYR A 69 -18.82 10.74 -0.03
C TYR A 69 -18.46 9.63 -1.01
N LEU A 70 -18.88 8.37 -0.76
CA LEU A 70 -18.57 7.25 -1.64
C LEU A 70 -19.82 6.66 -2.28
N ARG A 71 -19.65 6.18 -3.51
CA ARG A 71 -20.62 5.37 -4.24
C ARG A 71 -19.90 4.27 -4.99
N LEU A 72 -20.63 3.21 -5.33
CA LEU A 72 -20.18 2.31 -6.39
C LEU A 72 -20.32 3.03 -7.73
N TRP A 73 -19.43 2.78 -8.65
CA TRP A 73 -19.39 3.51 -9.92
C TRP A 73 -20.70 3.40 -10.72
N HIS A 74 -21.44 2.31 -10.58
CA HIS A 74 -22.73 2.08 -11.25
C HIS A 74 -23.94 2.69 -10.53
N GLU A 75 -23.76 3.28 -9.35
CA GLU A 75 -24.81 3.99 -8.60
C GLU A 75 -24.90 5.49 -8.99
N VAL A 76 -24.03 5.94 -9.87
CA VAL A 76 -23.97 7.34 -10.29
C VAL A 76 -24.05 7.46 -11.81
N GLU A 77 -24.45 8.64 -12.29
CA GLU A 77 -24.46 8.92 -13.74
C GLU A 77 -23.04 8.81 -14.31
N PHE A 78 -22.88 7.95 -15.31
CA PHE A 78 -21.56 7.62 -15.89
C PHE A 78 -20.85 8.86 -16.47
N ASP A 79 -21.61 9.78 -17.07
CA ASP A 79 -21.09 11.03 -17.62
C ASP A 79 -20.62 12.02 -16.54
N LYS A 80 -20.98 11.82 -15.27
CA LYS A 80 -20.50 12.59 -14.13
C LYS A 80 -19.21 12.02 -13.52
N ILE A 81 -18.74 10.87 -13.97
CA ILE A 81 -17.49 10.29 -13.50
C ILE A 81 -16.31 10.84 -14.32
N GLY A 82 -15.28 11.31 -13.62
CA GLY A 82 -14.03 11.80 -14.20
C GLY A 82 -12.99 10.69 -14.28
N PHE A 83 -12.94 9.98 -15.40
CA PHE A 83 -11.90 8.99 -15.66
C PHE A 83 -10.63 9.64 -16.26
N ASN A 84 -9.46 9.05 -15.99
CA ASN A 84 -8.17 9.40 -16.61
C ASN A 84 -7.69 10.84 -16.38
N TYR A 85 -8.20 11.52 -15.38
CA TYR A 85 -7.65 12.80 -14.95
C TYR A 85 -6.22 12.60 -14.42
N VAL A 86 -5.36 13.60 -14.62
CA VAL A 86 -3.92 13.48 -14.28
C VAL A 86 -3.51 14.38 -13.13
N SER A 87 -4.39 15.31 -12.73
CA SER A 87 -4.10 16.23 -11.64
C SER A 87 -5.38 16.69 -10.93
N ASN A 88 -5.21 17.17 -9.69
CA ASN A 88 -6.30 17.81 -8.96
C ASN A 88 -6.74 19.14 -9.61
N TYR A 89 -5.82 19.80 -10.32
CA TYR A 89 -6.14 21.02 -11.07
C TYR A 89 -7.15 20.72 -12.18
N ASP A 90 -6.90 19.69 -13.00
CA ASP A 90 -7.80 19.31 -14.09
C ASP A 90 -9.17 18.85 -13.55
N ALA A 91 -9.16 18.06 -12.48
CA ALA A 91 -10.38 17.62 -11.81
C ALA A 91 -11.22 18.79 -11.28
N LYS A 92 -10.57 19.78 -10.67
CA LYS A 92 -11.20 20.98 -10.11
C LYS A 92 -11.92 21.83 -11.18
N HIS A 93 -11.34 21.93 -12.36
CA HIS A 93 -11.88 22.75 -13.46
C HIS A 93 -12.82 21.99 -14.41
N SER A 94 -13.08 20.72 -14.13
CA SER A 94 -14.00 19.90 -14.89
C SER A 94 -15.45 20.05 -14.37
N ASN A 95 -16.40 19.60 -15.20
CA ASN A 95 -17.81 19.44 -14.81
C ASN A 95 -18.10 18.10 -14.14
N LYS A 96 -17.06 17.30 -13.87
CA LYS A 96 -17.20 15.99 -13.23
C LYS A 96 -17.41 16.13 -11.73
N ILE A 97 -18.10 15.16 -11.15
CA ILE A 97 -18.53 15.16 -9.74
C ILE A 97 -17.88 14.03 -8.97
N TRP A 98 -17.78 12.87 -9.62
CA TRP A 98 -17.28 11.63 -9.05
C TRP A 98 -15.93 11.25 -9.69
N PHE A 99 -15.02 10.73 -8.90
CA PHE A 99 -13.72 10.30 -9.42
C PHE A 99 -13.37 8.92 -8.86
N PRO A 100 -12.69 8.06 -9.65
CA PRO A 100 -12.30 6.73 -9.20
C PRO A 100 -11.56 6.78 -7.87
N TYR A 101 -11.90 5.85 -6.98
CA TYR A 101 -11.40 5.82 -5.62
C TYR A 101 -10.83 4.46 -5.23
N ASN A 102 -9.58 4.44 -4.81
CA ASN A 102 -8.94 3.27 -4.26
C ASN A 102 -9.23 3.18 -2.76
N LYS A 103 -10.25 2.41 -2.41
CA LYS A 103 -10.68 2.16 -1.02
C LYS A 103 -9.86 1.07 -0.32
N GLY A 104 -8.98 0.36 -1.01
CA GLY A 104 -8.45 -0.91 -0.56
C GLY A 104 -9.45 -2.03 -0.80
N GLY A 105 -9.60 -2.98 0.12
CA GLY A 105 -10.60 -4.06 0.03
C GLY A 105 -9.99 -5.46 0.09
N SER A 106 -10.72 -6.47 -0.39
CA SER A 106 -10.38 -7.88 -0.33
C SER A 106 -9.05 -8.22 -1.01
N PHE A 107 -8.53 -9.41 -0.68
CA PHE A 107 -7.31 -9.93 -1.30
C PHE A 107 -7.45 -10.02 -2.83
N ARG A 108 -6.65 -9.24 -3.53
CA ARG A 108 -6.48 -9.30 -4.99
C ARG A 108 -5.06 -8.87 -5.33
N LYS A 109 -4.31 -9.72 -6.00
CA LYS A 109 -2.99 -9.39 -6.57
C LYS A 109 -3.15 -8.82 -7.97
N TRP A 110 -2.24 -7.96 -8.37
CA TRP A 110 -2.05 -7.39 -9.69
C TRP A 110 -3.09 -6.32 -10.07
N TYR A 111 -4.37 -6.63 -10.02
CA TYR A 111 -5.47 -5.77 -10.47
C TYR A 111 -6.73 -6.02 -9.65
N GLY A 112 -7.57 -4.98 -9.43
CA GLY A 112 -8.89 -5.09 -8.78
C GLY A 112 -9.17 -4.01 -7.74
N ASN A 113 -10.28 -4.15 -7.01
CA ASN A 113 -10.78 -3.23 -5.99
C ASN A 113 -10.97 -1.80 -6.55
N ARG A 114 -11.73 -1.68 -7.66
CA ARG A 114 -11.95 -0.43 -8.40
C ARG A 114 -13.43 -0.05 -8.46
N GLU A 115 -14.19 -0.54 -7.51
CA GLU A 115 -15.63 -0.44 -7.50
C GLU A 115 -16.13 0.95 -7.06
N PHE A 116 -15.31 1.69 -6.32
CA PHE A 116 -15.72 2.95 -5.71
C PHE A 116 -15.36 4.19 -6.53
N VAL A 117 -16.23 5.18 -6.41
CA VAL A 117 -15.98 6.57 -6.79
C VAL A 117 -16.21 7.48 -5.57
N VAL A 118 -15.41 8.54 -5.48
CA VAL A 118 -15.52 9.54 -4.41
C VAL A 118 -16.08 10.84 -4.95
N PHE A 119 -16.93 11.49 -4.16
CA PHE A 119 -17.42 12.84 -4.42
C PHE A 119 -16.26 13.85 -4.30
N TRP A 120 -15.82 14.35 -5.44
CA TRP A 120 -14.66 15.24 -5.54
C TRP A 120 -14.94 16.47 -6.39
N LYS A 121 -16.18 16.95 -6.40
CA LYS A 121 -16.60 18.15 -7.14
C LYS A 121 -15.73 19.35 -6.77
N ARG A 122 -15.34 20.12 -7.77
CA ARG A 122 -14.48 21.32 -7.59
C ARG A 122 -13.17 21.03 -6.82
N GLY A 123 -12.57 19.89 -7.05
CA GLY A 123 -11.30 19.50 -6.43
C GLY A 123 -11.44 19.06 -4.97
N GLY A 124 -12.61 18.55 -4.56
CA GLY A 124 -12.83 17.97 -3.24
C GLY A 124 -13.11 18.99 -2.13
N ILE A 125 -13.52 20.21 -2.46
CA ILE A 125 -13.71 21.30 -1.47
C ILE A 125 -14.62 20.88 -0.31
N ASP A 126 -15.63 20.07 -0.56
CA ASP A 126 -16.55 19.59 0.48
C ASP A 126 -15.84 18.68 1.50
N LEU A 127 -14.89 17.84 1.06
CA LEU A 127 -14.07 17.00 1.94
C LEU A 127 -13.01 17.82 2.68
N PHE A 128 -12.41 18.81 2.04
CA PHE A 128 -11.47 19.72 2.71
C PHE A 128 -12.12 20.54 3.81
N ASN A 129 -13.40 20.90 3.66
CA ASN A 129 -14.16 21.70 4.62
C ASN A 129 -14.90 20.84 5.68
N ASP A 130 -14.95 19.52 5.53
CA ASP A 130 -15.59 18.65 6.52
C ASP A 130 -14.62 18.42 7.70
N PRO A 131 -14.95 18.90 8.92
CA PRO A 131 -14.02 18.83 10.05
C PRO A 131 -13.73 17.39 10.53
N LYS A 132 -14.51 16.41 10.08
CA LYS A 132 -14.31 15.00 10.40
C LYS A 132 -13.47 14.28 9.35
N ALA A 133 -13.45 14.78 8.11
CA ALA A 133 -12.63 14.20 7.05
C ALA A 133 -11.17 14.63 7.19
N VAL A 134 -10.27 13.80 6.71
CA VAL A 134 -8.84 14.10 6.69
C VAL A 134 -8.28 13.86 5.31
N VAL A 135 -8.00 14.93 4.58
CA VAL A 135 -7.40 14.88 3.24
C VAL A 135 -5.89 14.98 3.35
N ARG A 136 -5.19 13.86 3.11
CA ARG A 136 -3.73 13.78 3.16
C ARG A 136 -3.16 13.61 1.76
N ASN A 137 -1.95 14.12 1.57
CA ASN A 137 -1.14 13.87 0.37
C ASN A 137 -1.88 14.10 -0.96
N SER A 138 -2.75 15.09 -1.04
CA SER A 138 -3.56 15.39 -2.24
C SER A 138 -2.72 15.68 -3.50
N GLY A 139 -1.46 16.09 -3.36
CA GLY A 139 -0.51 16.23 -4.47
C GLY A 139 -0.11 14.92 -5.14
N TYR A 140 -0.49 13.76 -4.57
CA TYR A 140 -0.29 12.43 -5.14
C TYR A 140 -1.54 11.85 -5.77
N TYR A 141 -2.70 12.48 -5.62
CA TYR A 141 -3.93 12.04 -6.27
C TYR A 141 -3.78 12.09 -7.78
N PHE A 142 -4.48 11.21 -8.45
CA PHE A 142 -4.47 11.04 -9.91
C PHE A 142 -3.16 10.51 -10.50
N LYS A 143 -2.13 10.26 -9.69
CA LYS A 143 -0.87 9.66 -10.15
C LYS A 143 -0.97 8.15 -10.21
N GLU A 144 -0.17 7.56 -11.10
CA GLU A 144 0.04 6.11 -11.16
C GLU A 144 0.66 5.61 -9.87
N SER A 145 0.19 4.46 -9.36
CA SER A 145 0.67 3.91 -8.09
C SER A 145 0.54 2.39 -8.01
N VAL A 146 1.23 1.82 -7.04
CA VAL A 146 0.99 0.45 -6.56
C VAL A 146 0.41 0.57 -5.16
N SER A 147 -0.68 -0.17 -4.87
CA SER A 147 -1.42 -0.03 -3.63
C SER A 147 -1.68 -1.35 -2.95
N TRP A 148 -1.83 -1.32 -1.64
CA TRP A 148 -2.26 -2.46 -0.83
C TRP A 148 -3.38 -2.04 0.13
N SER A 149 -4.04 -3.03 0.73
CA SER A 149 -5.03 -2.80 1.79
C SER A 149 -4.35 -2.83 3.15
N ASP A 150 -4.61 -1.83 3.99
CA ASP A 150 -4.01 -1.70 5.33
C ASP A 150 -4.45 -2.86 6.24
N VAL A 151 -5.73 -3.21 6.17
CA VAL A 151 -6.29 -4.32 6.94
C VAL A 151 -6.62 -5.48 6.00
N THR A 152 -6.05 -6.64 6.29
CA THR A 152 -6.31 -7.88 5.56
C THR A 152 -6.42 -9.05 6.53
N SER A 153 -7.37 -9.95 6.28
CA SER A 153 -7.50 -11.24 6.98
C SER A 153 -6.67 -12.35 6.34
N SER A 154 -5.93 -12.04 5.30
CA SER A 154 -5.13 -12.95 4.50
C SER A 154 -3.73 -12.38 4.30
N LYS A 155 -3.05 -12.83 3.26
CA LYS A 155 -1.73 -12.34 2.86
C LYS A 155 -1.81 -10.94 2.26
N ASN A 156 -0.71 -10.20 2.31
CA ASN A 156 -0.59 -8.93 1.63
C ASN A 156 -0.74 -9.11 0.11
N SER A 157 -1.37 -8.14 -0.53
CA SER A 157 -1.59 -8.17 -1.97
C SER A 157 -1.47 -6.76 -2.54
N PHE A 158 -0.64 -6.64 -3.56
CA PHE A 158 -0.36 -5.38 -4.20
C PHE A 158 -1.04 -5.30 -5.57
N ARG A 159 -1.61 -4.14 -5.87
CA ARG A 159 -2.40 -3.87 -7.08
C ARG A 159 -1.89 -2.63 -7.77
N TYR A 160 -1.92 -2.68 -9.09
CA TYR A 160 -1.63 -1.54 -9.94
C TYR A 160 -2.83 -0.61 -10.05
N TYR A 161 -2.61 0.67 -9.91
CA TYR A 161 -3.55 1.73 -10.21
C TYR A 161 -2.95 2.69 -11.23
N ASN A 162 -3.62 2.81 -12.38
CA ASN A 162 -3.27 3.80 -13.39
C ASN A 162 -3.60 5.22 -12.90
N LYS A 163 -3.23 6.22 -13.68
CA LYS A 163 -3.64 7.61 -13.44
C LYS A 163 -5.15 7.73 -13.33
N GLY A 164 -5.64 8.71 -12.57
CA GLY A 164 -7.06 9.01 -12.43
C GLY A 164 -7.70 8.57 -11.13
N PHE A 165 -6.95 7.99 -10.20
CA PHE A 165 -7.47 7.57 -8.90
C PHE A 165 -7.10 8.53 -7.77
N ILE A 166 -8.06 8.75 -6.87
CA ILE A 166 -7.84 9.23 -5.52
C ILE A 166 -7.75 8.00 -4.61
N PHE A 167 -6.93 8.02 -3.57
CA PHE A 167 -6.72 6.87 -2.69
C PHE A 167 -7.09 7.15 -1.24
N ASP A 168 -7.55 6.11 -0.57
CA ASP A 168 -8.03 6.11 0.82
C ASP A 168 -6.88 6.01 1.83
N SER A 169 -7.18 6.32 3.07
CA SER A 169 -6.30 6.09 4.20
C SER A 169 -6.05 4.60 4.48
N THR A 170 -6.97 3.72 4.07
CA THR A 170 -6.85 2.26 4.18
C THR A 170 -6.42 1.57 2.88
N GLY A 171 -6.36 2.32 1.79
CA GLY A 171 -5.80 1.91 0.50
C GLY A 171 -4.46 2.59 0.26
N HIS A 172 -3.48 2.32 1.13
CA HIS A 172 -2.15 2.91 1.05
C HIS A 172 -1.54 2.72 -0.33
N SER A 173 -0.82 3.73 -0.78
CA SER A 173 -0.22 3.72 -2.13
C SER A 173 1.26 4.08 -2.10
N VAL A 174 2.04 3.39 -2.92
CA VAL A 174 3.43 3.72 -3.21
C VAL A 174 3.55 4.28 -4.61
N PHE A 175 4.31 5.33 -4.70
CA PHE A 175 4.56 6.08 -5.93
C PHE A 175 6.00 5.86 -6.34
N PRO A 176 6.24 5.18 -7.48
CA PRO A 176 7.60 4.96 -7.97
C PRO A 176 8.24 6.28 -8.40
N ASN A 177 9.52 6.43 -8.11
CA ASN A 177 10.32 7.52 -8.65
C ASN A 177 10.79 7.20 -10.08
N LYS A 178 11.68 8.05 -10.64
CA LYS A 178 12.17 7.88 -12.03
C LYS A 178 13.02 6.61 -12.24
N ASN A 179 13.48 5.95 -11.17
CA ASN A 179 14.41 4.83 -11.25
C ASN A 179 13.70 3.47 -11.38
N ILE A 180 12.41 3.40 -11.05
CA ILE A 180 11.64 2.16 -11.13
C ILE A 180 10.27 2.42 -11.75
N SER A 181 9.80 1.55 -12.62
CA SER A 181 8.43 1.61 -13.12
C SER A 181 7.44 0.94 -12.15
N ALA A 182 6.17 1.37 -12.19
CA ALA A 182 5.12 0.78 -11.37
C ALA A 182 4.97 -0.74 -11.61
N ASN A 183 5.17 -1.20 -12.85
CA ASN A 183 5.11 -2.63 -13.18
C ASN A 183 6.26 -3.43 -12.53
N LYS A 184 7.48 -2.91 -12.54
CA LYS A 184 8.62 -3.55 -11.84
C LYS A 184 8.37 -3.58 -10.34
N LEU A 185 7.92 -2.47 -9.77
CA LEU A 185 7.56 -2.37 -8.35
C LEU A 185 6.48 -3.39 -7.99
N LEU A 186 5.42 -3.48 -8.78
CA LEU A 186 4.32 -4.43 -8.59
C LEU A 186 4.81 -5.89 -8.61
N ALA A 187 5.71 -6.23 -9.54
CA ALA A 187 6.30 -7.56 -9.63
C ALA A 187 7.13 -7.90 -8.40
N VAL A 188 7.93 -6.95 -7.91
CA VAL A 188 8.72 -7.10 -6.68
C VAL A 188 7.81 -7.31 -5.47
N CYS A 189 6.80 -6.46 -5.28
CA CYS A 189 5.91 -6.52 -4.13
C CYS A 189 5.02 -7.79 -4.09
N ASN A 190 4.71 -8.39 -5.23
CA ASN A 190 3.88 -9.59 -5.30
C ASN A 190 4.67 -10.90 -5.40
N ASN A 191 6.00 -10.88 -5.41
CA ASN A 191 6.78 -12.10 -5.43
C ASN A 191 6.83 -12.79 -4.05
N LYS A 192 7.13 -14.08 -4.07
CA LYS A 192 7.14 -14.91 -2.86
C LYS A 192 8.22 -14.48 -1.85
N PHE A 193 9.33 -13.98 -2.32
CA PHE A 193 10.42 -13.53 -1.45
C PHE A 193 9.99 -12.31 -0.64
N PHE A 194 9.38 -11.30 -1.29
CA PHE A 194 8.85 -10.12 -0.60
C PHE A 194 7.75 -10.48 0.39
N GLU A 195 6.86 -11.43 0.04
CA GLU A 195 5.81 -11.94 0.92
C GLU A 195 6.37 -12.60 2.20
N MET A 196 7.58 -13.16 2.13
CA MET A 196 8.23 -13.76 3.32
C MET A 196 8.90 -12.70 4.23
N MET A 197 9.19 -11.51 3.70
CA MET A 197 9.93 -10.46 4.41
C MET A 197 9.03 -9.47 5.15
N ILE A 198 7.74 -9.44 4.82
CA ILE A 198 6.72 -8.58 5.43
C ILE A 198 5.66 -9.42 6.16
#